data_39c76f0164f06ebffedd2131df44633e
#
_entry.id   39c76f0164f06ebffedd2131df44633e
#
_cell.length_a   1.000
_cell.length_b   1.000
_cell.length_c   1.000
_cell.angle_alpha   90.00
_cell.angle_beta   90.00
_cell.angle_gamma   90.00
#
_symmetry.space_group_name_H-M   'P 1'
#
loop_
_entity.id
_entity.type
_entity.pdbx_description
1 polymer ?
#
loop_
_entity_poly.entity_id
_entity_poly.type
_entity_poly.pdbx_seq_one_letter_code
_entity_poly.pdbx_strand_id
1 'polypeptide(L)'
;MGLRPHAPFFIMEANMATMKVPQPKKTSPAQLLKEQKIAAYQERIAHDENAIAKMEEERSAVATTDVIGLAVSHKIFGSGTIINQTQTSITVKFDFGDKRFIMPSAFVDGFLETESAEMNERFDQYRKLGEQIMTAKEDLSAATRSIQILEKK
;
A
#
# COMPACT_ATOMS: atom_id res chain seq x y z
N MET A 1 -12.23 -18.40 50.98
CA MET A 1 -12.21 -18.10 50.71
C MET A 1 -11.70 -17.43 50.48
N GLY A 2 -11.74 -17.33 50.52
CA GLY A 2 -11.20 -16.66 50.18
C GLY A 2 -10.57 -16.09 49.78
N LEU A 3 -10.29 -16.14 49.76
CA LEU A 3 -9.71 -15.62 49.36
C LEU A 3 -9.10 -15.15 48.68
N ARG A 4 -9.13 -15.28 48.41
CA ARG A 4 -8.56 -14.82 47.78
C ARG A 4 -8.12 -14.17 47.29
N PRO A 5 -8.02 -14.24 47.46
CA PRO A 5 -7.48 -13.55 46.96
C PRO A 5 -6.93 -12.93 46.57
N HIS A 6 -6.71 -13.08 46.59
CA HIS A 6 -6.09 -12.47 46.12
C HIS A 6 -5.44 -12.06 45.57
N ALA A 7 -5.36 -12.44 45.72
CA ALA A 7 -4.70 -12.01 45.22
C ALA A 7 -4.23 -11.59 44.62
N PRO A 8 -4.42 -11.85 44.68
CA PRO A 8 -3.90 -11.38 44.01
C PRO A 8 -3.68 -10.62 43.50
N PHE A 9 -3.69 -10.74 43.64
CA PHE A 9 -3.43 -9.98 43.11
C PHE A 9 -2.88 -9.45 42.80
N PHE A 10 -2.56 -9.62 42.99
CA PHE A 10 -1.91 -9.01 42.87
C PHE A 10 -1.13 -8.91 42.36
N ILE A 11 -1.00 -9.30 42.63
CA ILE A 11 -0.23 -9.05 42.25
C ILE A 11 0.11 -8.86 41.49
N MET A 12 -0.01 -9.04 41.55
CA MET A 12 0.37 -8.71 40.81
C MET A 12 0.55 -7.94 40.47
N GLU A 13 0.85 -7.86 40.70
CA GLU A 13 1.26 -7.03 40.44
C GLU A 13 1.91 -6.64 40.19
N ALA A 14 2.18 -6.84 40.58
CA ALA A 14 3.01 -6.34 40.33
C ALA A 14 3.64 -6.35 39.87
N ASN A 15 3.77 -6.75 39.96
CA ASN A 15 4.50 -6.65 39.34
C ASN A 15 4.60 -6.32 38.55
N MET A 16 4.57 -6.34 38.54
CA MET A 16 4.84 -5.85 37.83
C MET A 16 5.21 -5.06 37.66
N ALA A 17 5.45 -5.00 38.08
CA ALA A 17 5.94 -4.25 37.95
C ALA A 17 6.66 -3.92 37.85
N THR A 18 7.00 -4.22 38.07
CA THR A 18 7.74 -3.93 37.88
C THR A 18 8.32 -3.79 37.34
N MET A 19 8.42 -3.93 37.19
CA MET A 19 8.96 -3.95 36.59
C MET A 19 9.37 -3.24 36.12
N LYS A 20 9.68 -2.93 36.08
CA LYS A 20 10.16 -2.22 35.72
C LYS A 20 10.72 -1.70 35.14
N VAL A 21 10.71 -1.61 35.25
CA VAL A 21 11.20 -1.10 34.80
C VAL A 21 11.94 -0.44 34.93
N PRO A 22 12.24 -0.27 34.46
CA PRO A 22 13.15 0.37 34.60
C PRO A 22 13.37 1.59 34.57
N GLN A 23 13.75 2.11 34.91
CA GLN A 23 13.93 3.13 34.85
C GLN A 23 14.78 3.75 34.39
N PRO A 24 14.60 4.08 33.94
CA PRO A 24 15.43 4.68 33.21
C PRO A 24 15.98 5.75 33.76
N LYS A 25 16.30 5.87 34.20
CA LYS A 25 16.82 6.60 34.73
C LYS A 25 17.73 7.43 34.21
N LYS A 26 18.45 7.74 34.01
CA LYS A 26 19.53 8.46 33.53
C LYS A 26 19.43 8.87 32.10
N THR A 27 18.26 8.87 31.52
CA THR A 27 18.04 9.31 30.17
C THR A 27 18.28 10.81 30.09
N SER A 28 19.28 11.22 29.31
CA SER A 28 19.54 12.62 29.10
C SER A 28 18.48 13.27 28.26
N PRO A 29 18.33 14.60 28.28
CA PRO A 29 17.38 15.27 27.40
C PRO A 29 17.64 14.95 25.92
N ALA A 30 18.89 14.83 25.51
CA ALA A 30 19.25 14.48 24.15
C ALA A 30 18.80 13.06 23.80
N GLN A 31 18.98 12.13 24.74
CA GLN A 31 18.56 10.75 24.54
C GLN A 31 17.04 10.65 24.47
N LEU A 32 16.34 11.35 25.33
CA LEU A 32 14.88 11.35 25.33
C LEU A 32 14.34 11.92 24.03
N LEU A 33 14.92 13.01 23.56
CA LEU A 33 14.50 13.61 22.28
C LEU A 33 14.72 12.66 21.12
N LYS A 34 15.86 11.94 21.13
CA LYS A 34 16.18 10.94 20.12
C LYS A 34 15.12 9.83 20.10
N GLU A 35 14.75 9.33 21.27
CA GLU A 35 13.75 8.28 21.39
C GLU A 35 12.38 8.75 20.92
N GLN A 36 12.02 9.99 21.21
CA GLN A 36 10.76 10.57 20.75
C GLN A 36 10.72 10.69 19.23
N LYS A 37 11.84 11.09 18.63
CA LYS A 37 11.92 11.19 17.18
C LYS A 37 11.80 9.83 16.50
N ILE A 38 12.49 8.84 17.07
CA ILE A 38 12.40 7.46 16.54
C ILE A 38 10.96 6.95 16.63
N ALA A 39 10.31 7.17 17.77
CA ALA A 39 8.91 6.74 17.95
C ALA A 39 8.00 7.40 16.93
N ALA A 40 8.20 8.69 16.67
CA ALA A 40 7.40 9.42 15.68
C ALA A 40 7.60 8.85 14.28
N TYR A 41 8.83 8.53 13.90
CA TYR A 41 9.10 7.91 12.61
C TYR A 41 8.51 6.51 12.51
N GLN A 42 8.57 5.74 13.58
CA GLN A 42 7.99 4.40 13.60
C GLN A 42 6.47 4.44 13.40
N GLU A 43 5.81 5.41 14.03
CA GLU A 43 4.38 5.62 13.87
C GLU A 43 4.05 5.98 12.44
N ARG A 44 4.86 6.84 11.84
CA ARG A 44 4.69 7.26 10.46
C ARG A 44 4.89 6.07 9.51
N ILE A 45 5.89 5.23 9.77
CA ILE A 45 6.14 4.04 8.97
C ILE A 45 4.93 3.11 9.01
N ALA A 46 4.38 2.86 10.19
CA ALA A 46 3.20 2.00 10.32
C ALA A 46 2.02 2.57 9.54
N HIS A 47 1.81 3.88 9.63
CA HIS A 47 0.74 4.55 8.90
C HIS A 47 0.95 4.41 7.39
N ASP A 48 2.16 4.63 6.92
CA ASP A 48 2.48 4.54 5.49
C ASP A 48 2.32 3.12 4.97
N GLU A 49 2.75 2.12 5.76
CA GLU A 49 2.60 0.72 5.37
C GLU A 49 1.14 0.33 5.23
N ASN A 50 0.30 0.78 6.16
CA ASN A 50 -1.14 0.51 6.09
C ASN A 50 -1.77 1.20 4.89
N ALA A 51 -1.38 2.44 4.62
CA ALA A 51 -1.89 3.21 3.49
C ALA A 51 -1.50 2.55 2.17
N ILE A 52 -0.24 2.10 2.06
CA ILE A 52 0.26 1.41 0.87
C ILE A 52 -0.53 0.13 0.62
N ALA A 53 -0.72 -0.69 1.66
CA ALA A 53 -1.45 -1.94 1.54
C ALA A 53 -2.87 -1.71 1.03
N LYS A 54 -3.54 -0.70 1.56
CA LYS A 54 -4.90 -0.37 1.15
C LYS A 54 -4.94 0.12 -0.29
N MET A 55 -4.00 0.97 -0.68
CA MET A 55 -3.92 1.48 -2.05
C MET A 55 -3.61 0.36 -3.04
N GLU A 56 -2.73 -0.58 -2.67
CA GLU A 56 -2.41 -1.73 -3.51
C GLU A 56 -3.62 -2.64 -3.71
N GLU A 57 -4.43 -2.79 -2.67
CA GLU A 57 -5.65 -3.56 -2.76
C GLU A 57 -6.65 -2.91 -3.72
N GLU A 58 -6.84 -1.60 -3.61
CA GLU A 58 -7.70 -0.85 -4.50
C GLU A 58 -7.21 -0.91 -5.94
N ARG A 59 -5.90 -0.80 -6.11
CA ARG A 59 -5.28 -0.85 -7.43
C ARG A 59 -5.46 -2.23 -8.07
N SER A 60 -5.33 -3.27 -7.28
CA SER A 60 -5.52 -4.64 -7.73
C SER A 60 -6.97 -4.88 -8.19
N ALA A 61 -7.93 -4.29 -7.48
CA ALA A 61 -9.34 -4.41 -7.84
C ALA A 61 -9.61 -3.80 -9.23
N VAL A 62 -8.95 -2.69 -9.56
CA VAL A 62 -9.06 -2.11 -10.89
C VAL A 62 -8.45 -3.03 -11.93
N ALA A 63 -7.28 -3.61 -11.63
CA ALA A 63 -6.59 -4.50 -12.56
C ALA A 63 -7.41 -5.76 -12.90
N THR A 64 -8.31 -6.17 -12.01
CA THR A 64 -9.14 -7.36 -12.23
C THR A 64 -10.56 -7.03 -12.70
N THR A 65 -10.81 -5.78 -13.06
CA THR A 65 -12.13 -5.38 -13.59
C THR A 65 -12.43 -6.11 -14.89
N ASP A 66 -13.64 -6.62 -15.01
CA ASP A 66 -14.07 -7.33 -16.21
C ASP A 66 -14.22 -6.36 -17.37
N VAL A 67 -13.49 -6.60 -18.43
CA VAL A 67 -13.52 -5.75 -19.64
C VAL A 67 -13.88 -6.53 -20.89
N ILE A 68 -14.30 -7.79 -20.76
CA ILE A 68 -14.69 -8.59 -21.93
C ILE A 68 -15.88 -7.93 -22.60
N GLY A 69 -15.78 -7.76 -23.93
CA GLY A 69 -16.83 -7.10 -24.72
C GLY A 69 -16.64 -5.61 -24.87
N LEU A 70 -15.66 -5.03 -24.20
CA LEU A 70 -15.40 -3.59 -24.30
C LEU A 70 -14.80 -3.25 -25.67
N ALA A 71 -15.33 -2.21 -26.30
CA ALA A 71 -14.80 -1.70 -27.55
C ALA A 71 -13.59 -0.81 -27.25
N VAL A 72 -12.51 -1.05 -27.99
CA VAL A 72 -11.25 -0.31 -27.79
C VAL A 72 -10.70 0.11 -29.15
N SER A 73 -9.74 1.02 -29.12
CA SER A 73 -9.03 1.44 -30.34
C SER A 73 -7.55 1.50 -30.06
N HIS A 74 -6.77 1.19 -31.08
CA HIS A 74 -5.31 1.24 -31.05
C HIS A 74 -4.84 2.14 -32.19
N LYS A 75 -3.80 2.90 -31.96
CA LYS A 75 -3.30 3.87 -32.93
C LYS A 75 -2.91 3.21 -34.26
N ILE A 76 -2.34 2.00 -34.17
CA ILE A 76 -1.85 1.30 -35.35
C ILE A 76 -2.86 0.27 -35.84
N PHE A 77 -3.47 -0.48 -34.91
CA PHE A 77 -4.32 -1.61 -35.26
C PHE A 77 -5.79 -1.24 -35.49
N GLY A 78 -6.18 -0.02 -35.13
CA GLY A 78 -7.54 0.46 -35.32
C GLY A 78 -8.49 -0.02 -34.22
N SER A 79 -9.76 -0.17 -34.60
CA SER A 79 -10.80 -0.55 -33.65
C SER A 79 -10.79 -2.05 -33.41
N GLY A 80 -11.10 -2.43 -32.18
CA GLY A 80 -11.16 -3.82 -31.78
C GLY A 80 -12.10 -4.02 -30.62
N THR A 81 -12.29 -5.29 -30.24
CA THR A 81 -13.14 -5.66 -29.11
C THR A 81 -12.38 -6.67 -28.24
N ILE A 82 -12.48 -6.48 -26.94
CA ILE A 82 -11.84 -7.41 -26.00
C ILE A 82 -12.65 -8.69 -25.96
N ILE A 83 -12.02 -9.82 -26.32
CA ILE A 83 -12.71 -11.11 -26.40
C ILE A 83 -12.29 -12.08 -25.32
N ASN A 84 -11.19 -11.81 -24.62
CA ASN A 84 -10.71 -12.69 -23.57
C ASN A 84 -9.93 -11.88 -22.55
N GLN A 85 -9.89 -12.37 -21.30
CA GLN A 85 -9.21 -11.71 -20.23
C GLN A 85 -8.66 -12.75 -19.26
N THR A 86 -7.38 -12.59 -18.88
CA THR A 86 -6.77 -13.37 -17.82
C THR A 86 -6.46 -12.41 -16.67
N GLN A 87 -5.79 -12.90 -15.62
CA GLN A 87 -5.43 -12.07 -14.48
C GLN A 87 -4.49 -10.94 -14.86
N THR A 88 -3.69 -11.13 -15.91
CA THR A 88 -2.64 -10.17 -16.24
C THR A 88 -2.72 -9.63 -17.67
N SER A 89 -3.60 -10.18 -18.49
CA SER A 89 -3.64 -9.81 -19.90
C SER A 89 -5.05 -9.86 -20.47
N ILE A 90 -5.20 -9.18 -21.62
CA ILE A 90 -6.44 -9.21 -22.39
C ILE A 90 -6.09 -9.53 -23.83
N THR A 91 -7.05 -10.12 -24.55
CA THR A 91 -6.94 -10.37 -25.98
C THR A 91 -7.95 -9.50 -26.68
N VAL A 92 -7.49 -8.72 -27.65
CA VAL A 92 -8.33 -7.82 -28.44
C VAL A 92 -8.43 -8.36 -29.85
N LYS A 93 -9.64 -8.46 -30.35
CA LYS A 93 -9.89 -8.89 -31.73
C LYS A 93 -9.96 -7.66 -32.62
N PHE A 94 -8.99 -7.53 -33.52
CA PHE A 94 -8.96 -6.50 -34.54
C PHE A 94 -9.35 -7.11 -35.90
N ASP A 95 -9.54 -6.25 -36.90
CA ASP A 95 -9.93 -6.71 -38.24
C ASP A 95 -8.93 -7.70 -38.83
N PHE A 96 -7.64 -7.54 -38.53
CA PHE A 96 -6.60 -8.39 -39.11
C PHE A 96 -6.23 -9.58 -38.24
N GLY A 97 -6.77 -9.67 -37.00
CA GLY A 97 -6.45 -10.75 -36.10
C GLY A 97 -6.45 -10.33 -34.65
N ASP A 98 -6.11 -11.28 -33.77
CA ASP A 98 -6.13 -11.05 -32.35
C ASP A 98 -4.77 -10.61 -31.85
N LYS A 99 -4.77 -9.70 -30.87
CA LYS A 99 -3.54 -9.23 -30.21
C LYS A 99 -3.72 -9.28 -28.71
N ARG A 100 -2.65 -9.60 -28.00
CA ARG A 100 -2.68 -9.67 -26.54
C ARG A 100 -1.97 -8.44 -25.97
N PHE A 101 -2.56 -7.91 -24.91
CA PHE A 101 -2.00 -6.76 -24.18
C PHE A 101 -1.98 -7.06 -22.70
N ILE A 102 -1.08 -6.40 -21.98
CA ILE A 102 -1.01 -6.52 -20.51
C ILE A 102 -2.04 -5.57 -19.91
N MET A 103 -2.87 -6.10 -19.03
CA MET A 103 -3.92 -5.34 -18.35
C MET A 103 -3.43 -4.96 -16.96
N PRO A 104 -3.63 -3.74 -16.47
CA PRO A 104 -4.29 -2.61 -17.13
C PRO A 104 -3.33 -1.68 -17.87
N SER A 105 -2.05 -2.03 -17.97
CA SER A 105 -1.01 -1.16 -18.55
C SER A 105 -1.37 -0.68 -19.94
N ALA A 106 -2.03 -1.52 -20.74
CA ALA A 106 -2.41 -1.15 -22.10
C ALA A 106 -3.26 0.13 -22.13
N PHE A 107 -4.13 0.28 -21.16
CA PHE A 107 -4.97 1.47 -21.05
C PHE A 107 -4.26 2.61 -20.34
N VAL A 108 -3.57 2.30 -19.27
CA VAL A 108 -2.89 3.30 -18.45
C VAL A 108 -1.78 3.99 -19.24
N ASP A 109 -1.06 3.21 -20.06
CA ASP A 109 0.06 3.73 -20.88
C ASP A 109 -0.40 4.29 -22.22
N GLY A 110 -1.68 4.21 -22.50
CA GLY A 110 -2.23 4.84 -23.71
C GLY A 110 -2.15 4.02 -24.99
N PHE A 111 -1.79 2.73 -24.89
CA PHE A 111 -1.76 1.87 -26.09
C PHE A 111 -3.17 1.57 -26.59
N LEU A 112 -4.12 1.40 -25.68
CA LEU A 112 -5.52 1.17 -25.99
C LEU A 112 -6.36 2.29 -25.39
N GLU A 113 -7.42 2.66 -26.11
CA GLU A 113 -8.36 3.68 -25.67
C GLU A 113 -9.76 3.13 -25.76
N THR A 114 -10.62 3.57 -24.87
CA THR A 114 -12.02 3.21 -24.87
C THR A 114 -12.87 4.45 -24.67
N GLU A 115 -14.10 4.41 -25.18
CA GLU A 115 -15.04 5.52 -25.02
C GLU A 115 -15.84 5.41 -23.71
N SER A 116 -15.70 4.30 -22.99
CA SER A 116 -16.42 4.12 -21.73
C SER A 116 -15.86 5.08 -20.68
N ALA A 117 -16.67 6.04 -20.27
CA ALA A 117 -16.27 7.01 -19.25
C ALA A 117 -15.95 6.33 -17.94
N GLU A 118 -16.72 5.32 -17.57
CA GLU A 118 -16.52 4.55 -16.33
C GLU A 118 -15.16 3.86 -16.34
N MET A 119 -14.81 3.22 -17.45
CA MET A 119 -13.55 2.51 -17.54
C MET A 119 -12.37 3.47 -17.56
N ASN A 120 -12.50 4.59 -18.26
CA ASN A 120 -11.44 5.61 -18.28
C ASN A 120 -11.18 6.16 -16.88
N GLU A 121 -12.25 6.35 -16.09
CA GLU A 121 -12.12 6.83 -14.73
C GLU A 121 -11.37 5.81 -13.86
N ARG A 122 -11.69 4.52 -14.03
CA ARG A 122 -11.03 3.44 -13.29
C ARG A 122 -9.54 3.35 -13.61
N PHE A 123 -9.19 3.46 -14.89
CA PHE A 123 -7.79 3.40 -15.30
C PHE A 123 -7.03 4.63 -14.83
N ASP A 124 -7.66 5.80 -14.83
CA ASP A 124 -7.05 7.00 -14.29
C ASP A 124 -6.80 6.86 -12.79
N GLN A 125 -7.76 6.28 -12.07
CA GLN A 125 -7.62 5.99 -10.65
C GLN A 125 -6.45 5.02 -10.40
N TYR A 126 -6.32 4.00 -11.24
CA TYR A 126 -5.19 3.06 -11.13
C TYR A 126 -3.86 3.79 -11.25
N ARG A 127 -3.75 4.70 -12.22
CA ARG A 127 -2.54 5.47 -12.42
C ARG A 127 -2.24 6.35 -11.20
N LYS A 128 -3.26 7.03 -10.70
CA LYS A 128 -3.11 7.91 -9.53
C LYS A 128 -2.70 7.12 -8.29
N LEU A 129 -3.31 5.96 -8.09
CA LEU A 129 -2.94 5.10 -6.96
C LEU A 129 -1.49 4.66 -7.05
N GLY A 130 -1.02 4.35 -8.26
CA GLY A 130 0.38 4.00 -8.47
C GLY A 130 1.33 5.11 -8.08
N GLU A 131 0.99 6.34 -8.42
CA GLU A 131 1.79 7.51 -8.05
C GLU A 131 1.78 7.73 -6.55
N GLN A 132 0.62 7.58 -5.91
CA GLN A 132 0.49 7.74 -4.46
C GLN A 132 1.26 6.66 -3.71
N ILE A 133 1.22 5.42 -4.21
CA ILE A 133 1.98 4.31 -3.62
C ILE A 133 3.47 4.60 -3.71
N MET A 134 3.95 5.08 -4.85
CA MET A 134 5.35 5.42 -5.02
C MET A 134 5.79 6.50 -4.05
N THR A 135 5.00 7.55 -3.90
CA THR A 135 5.29 8.63 -2.97
C THR A 135 5.33 8.11 -1.53
N ALA A 136 4.36 7.28 -1.16
CA ALA A 136 4.31 6.71 0.19
C ALA A 136 5.51 5.80 0.46
N LYS A 137 5.95 5.04 -0.55
CA LYS A 137 7.14 4.19 -0.40
C LYS A 137 8.41 5.01 -0.25
N GLU A 138 8.50 6.14 -0.94
CA GLU A 138 9.63 7.05 -0.78
C GLU A 138 9.65 7.65 0.62
N ASP A 139 8.49 8.07 1.13
CA ASP A 139 8.37 8.57 2.49
C ASP A 139 8.77 7.52 3.51
N LEU A 140 8.33 6.27 3.28
CA LEU A 140 8.67 5.15 4.14
C LEU A 140 10.18 4.93 4.19
N SER A 141 10.82 4.95 3.03
CA SER A 141 12.27 4.79 2.93
C SER A 141 13.00 5.91 3.64
N ALA A 142 12.53 7.15 3.48
CA ALA A 142 13.13 8.30 4.14
C ALA A 142 13.01 8.20 5.66
N ALA A 143 11.86 7.80 6.16
CA ALA A 143 11.64 7.63 7.60
C ALA A 143 12.54 6.53 8.15
N THR A 144 12.67 5.42 7.42
CA THR A 144 13.54 4.31 7.82
C THR A 144 14.99 4.77 7.91
N ARG A 145 15.46 5.52 6.92
CA ARG A 145 16.84 6.06 6.93
C ARG A 145 17.03 7.02 8.09
N SER A 146 16.04 7.83 8.39
CA SER A 146 16.11 8.77 9.51
C SER A 146 16.29 8.05 10.85
N ILE A 147 15.57 6.94 11.03
CA ILE A 147 15.72 6.12 12.24
C ILE A 147 17.12 5.55 12.30
N GLN A 148 17.64 5.02 11.20
CA GLN A 148 18.97 4.43 11.15
C GLN A 148 20.04 5.47 11.52
N ILE A 149 19.89 6.68 11.02
CA ILE A 149 20.82 7.76 11.33
C ILE A 149 20.77 8.10 12.83
N LEU A 150 19.57 8.19 13.40
CA LEU A 150 19.41 8.48 14.82
C LEU A 150 19.97 7.38 15.70
N GLU A 151 19.80 6.12 15.29
CA GLU A 151 20.29 4.99 16.07
C GLU A 151 21.82 4.90 16.10
N LYS A 152 22.48 5.44 15.09
CA LYS A 152 23.93 5.43 15.01
C LYS A 152 24.59 6.50 15.88
N LYS A 153 23.84 7.46 16.34
CA LYS A 153 24.35 8.52 17.21
C LYS A 153 24.18 8.11 18.66
#